data_970a92bfe681791fe6cf5234c2fa8363
#
_entry.id   970a92bfe681791fe6cf5234c2fa8363
#
_cell.length_a   1.000
_cell.length_b   1.000
_cell.length_c   1.000
_cell.angle_alpha   90.00
_cell.angle_beta   90.00
_cell.angle_gamma   90.00
#
_symmetry.space_group_name_H-M   'P 1'
#
loop_
_entity.id
_entity.type
_entity.pdbx_description
1 polymer ?
#
loop_
_entity_poly.entity_id
_entity_poly.type
_entity_poly.pdbx_seq_one_letter_code
_entity_poly.pdbx_strand_id
1 'polypeptide(L)'
;MTSGQVRIIAIMNQKGGVGKTTTTVNLGHALALQGKQVAVIDMDPQGQVATSLGIDNQQMGIDVVLLEGDAIDTVKLHARDRLDLVPAGPRLNEFEHINEGGVERGHRLRKAIEASSLSDYDFILIDCPPSSGLLGVNAMFASSELIVPVSGDYLSLQGLSRMMQILKRSEEISGHRIKLWLVSTRMQLRRKLTAEVRKRVLKYFPGRVLFTPIRENVALAECPSFGKTIFDYRKKSSGAEDYFSLASDVLNRRAADGQE
;
A
#
# COMPACT_ATOMS: atom_id res chain seq x y z
N MET A 1 17.47 16.87 -15.10
CA MET A 1 16.39 15.96 -14.66
C MET A 1 15.85 16.55 -13.39
N THR A 2 14.66 17.10 -13.38
CA THR A 2 14.03 17.61 -12.16
C THR A 2 13.74 16.41 -11.27
N SER A 3 14.43 16.31 -10.14
CA SER A 3 14.10 15.34 -9.07
C SER A 3 12.68 15.65 -8.63
N GLY A 4 11.72 14.92 -9.15
CA GLY A 4 10.34 14.99 -8.67
C GLY A 4 10.33 14.51 -7.22
N GLN A 5 9.56 15.20 -6.37
CA GLN A 5 9.37 14.79 -4.99
C GLN A 5 8.90 13.32 -4.94
N VAL A 6 9.49 12.52 -4.05
CA VAL A 6 9.12 11.12 -3.84
C VAL A 6 7.60 10.99 -3.58
N ARG A 7 6.95 10.04 -4.23
CA ARG A 7 5.53 9.75 -4.02
C ARG A 7 5.38 8.69 -2.93
N ILE A 8 4.89 9.09 -1.78
CA ILE A 8 4.64 8.19 -0.65
C ILE A 8 3.17 7.81 -0.66
N ILE A 9 2.90 6.52 -0.84
CA ILE A 9 1.55 5.97 -1.04
C ILE A 9 1.26 4.93 0.04
N ALA A 10 0.31 5.18 0.95
CA ALA A 10 -0.18 4.16 1.87
C ALA A 10 -1.22 3.26 1.17
N ILE A 11 -1.13 1.95 1.37
CA ILE A 11 -2.13 0.98 0.94
C ILE A 11 -2.92 0.52 2.17
N MET A 12 -4.14 1.00 2.33
CA MET A 12 -4.91 0.83 3.56
C MET A 12 -6.37 0.46 3.30
N ASN A 13 -6.89 -0.46 4.11
CA ASN A 13 -8.31 -0.72 4.27
C ASN A 13 -8.51 -1.47 5.60
N GLN A 14 -9.55 -1.12 6.37
CA GLN A 14 -9.89 -1.79 7.63
C GLN A 14 -10.36 -3.24 7.43
N LYS A 15 -10.87 -3.56 6.25
CA LYS A 15 -11.31 -4.92 5.94
C LYS A 15 -10.12 -5.83 5.64
N GLY A 16 -10.04 -6.96 6.33
CA GLY A 16 -9.08 -8.02 6.03
C GLY A 16 -9.36 -8.69 4.67
N GLY A 17 -8.32 -9.21 4.02
CA GLY A 17 -8.45 -10.01 2.80
C GLY A 17 -8.86 -9.25 1.53
N VAL A 18 -8.87 -7.93 1.52
CA VAL A 18 -9.17 -7.12 0.31
C VAL A 18 -7.98 -6.99 -0.65
N GLY A 19 -6.81 -7.53 -0.28
CA GLY A 19 -5.62 -7.54 -1.12
C GLY A 19 -4.68 -6.34 -0.88
N LYS A 20 -4.58 -5.80 0.34
CA LYS A 20 -3.61 -4.75 0.69
C LYS A 20 -2.19 -5.18 0.36
N THR A 21 -1.66 -6.16 1.07
CA THR A 21 -0.29 -6.68 0.88
C THR A 21 -0.06 -7.18 -0.54
N THR A 22 -1.05 -7.89 -1.12
CA THR A 22 -0.97 -8.32 -2.52
C THR A 22 -0.80 -7.13 -3.47
N THR A 23 -1.53 -6.04 -3.23
CA THR A 23 -1.42 -4.82 -4.02
C THR A 23 -0.08 -4.13 -3.77
N THR A 24 0.35 -3.99 -2.53
CA THR A 24 1.63 -3.35 -2.17
C THR A 24 2.80 -4.05 -2.87
N VAL A 25 2.90 -5.38 -2.73
CA VAL A 25 4.00 -6.17 -3.29
C VAL A 25 4.01 -6.15 -4.82
N ASN A 26 2.85 -6.41 -5.44
CA ASN A 26 2.80 -6.53 -6.90
C ASN A 26 2.82 -5.17 -7.61
N LEU A 27 2.22 -4.14 -7.04
CA LEU A 27 2.34 -2.77 -7.55
C LEU A 27 3.79 -2.27 -7.43
N GLY A 28 4.45 -2.54 -6.28
CA GLY A 28 5.86 -2.18 -6.07
C GLY A 28 6.75 -2.80 -7.13
N HIS A 29 6.63 -4.11 -7.35
CA HIS A 29 7.43 -4.78 -8.40
C HIS A 29 7.05 -4.31 -9.81
N ALA A 30 5.78 -4.05 -10.11
CA ALA A 30 5.36 -3.53 -11.41
C ALA A 30 5.93 -2.14 -11.71
N LEU A 31 6.00 -1.26 -10.70
CA LEU A 31 6.64 0.06 -10.83
C LEU A 31 8.15 -0.08 -11.08
N ALA A 32 8.82 -1.00 -10.34
CA ALA A 32 10.24 -1.30 -10.53
C ALA A 32 10.52 -1.84 -11.95
N LEU A 33 9.68 -2.75 -12.45
CA LEU A 33 9.76 -3.24 -13.85
C LEU A 33 9.53 -2.14 -14.89
N GLN A 34 8.86 -1.05 -14.52
CA GLN A 34 8.69 0.14 -15.36
C GLN A 34 9.81 1.18 -15.13
N GLY A 35 10.94 0.77 -14.54
CA GLY A 35 12.15 1.55 -14.38
C GLY A 35 12.16 2.53 -13.22
N LYS A 36 11.23 2.40 -12.26
CA LYS A 36 11.15 3.26 -11.07
C LYS A 36 11.94 2.69 -9.90
N GLN A 37 12.59 3.57 -9.13
CA GLN A 37 13.20 3.18 -7.85
C GLN A 37 12.11 3.16 -6.78
N VAL A 38 11.87 1.99 -6.20
CA VAL A 38 10.72 1.74 -5.31
C VAL A 38 11.18 1.19 -3.96
N ALA A 39 10.66 1.73 -2.88
CA ALA A 39 10.75 1.10 -1.57
C ALA A 39 9.37 0.64 -1.10
N VAL A 40 9.31 -0.50 -0.45
CA VAL A 40 8.13 -0.97 0.28
C VAL A 40 8.44 -0.95 1.77
N ILE A 41 7.57 -0.36 2.57
CA ILE A 41 7.65 -0.36 4.03
C ILE A 41 6.49 -1.19 4.56
N ASP A 42 6.78 -2.24 5.32
CA ASP A 42 5.77 -3.09 5.95
C ASP A 42 5.41 -2.55 7.33
N MET A 43 4.22 -1.97 7.46
CA MET A 43 3.68 -1.46 8.73
C MET A 43 2.65 -2.43 9.35
N ASP A 44 2.46 -3.63 8.77
CA ASP A 44 1.63 -4.67 9.38
C ASP A 44 2.49 -5.58 10.26
N PRO A 45 2.21 -5.70 11.59
CA PRO A 45 2.97 -6.60 12.48
C PRO A 45 2.97 -8.07 12.06
N GLN A 46 2.10 -8.47 11.13
CA GLN A 46 2.10 -9.82 10.57
C GLN A 46 3.27 -10.08 9.61
N GLY A 47 3.99 -9.05 9.15
CA GLY A 47 5.21 -9.19 8.34
C GLY A 47 5.01 -9.89 6.99
N GLN A 48 3.81 -9.79 6.40
CA GLN A 48 3.46 -10.54 5.20
C GLN A 48 4.18 -10.08 3.93
N VAL A 49 4.67 -8.84 3.89
CA VAL A 49 5.42 -8.32 2.73
C VAL A 49 6.72 -9.09 2.55
N ALA A 50 7.51 -9.27 3.64
CA ALA A 50 8.76 -10.01 3.60
C ALA A 50 8.54 -11.45 3.11
N THR A 51 7.57 -12.17 3.69
CA THR A 51 7.17 -13.52 3.26
C THR A 51 6.80 -13.55 1.78
N SER A 52 6.01 -12.56 1.31
CA SER A 52 5.56 -12.49 -0.10
C SER A 52 6.72 -12.22 -1.07
N LEU A 53 7.81 -11.65 -0.60
CA LEU A 53 9.02 -11.39 -1.39
C LEU A 53 10.09 -12.48 -1.22
N GLY A 54 9.86 -13.50 -0.39
CA GLY A 54 10.81 -14.58 -0.12
C GLY A 54 11.99 -14.12 0.74
N ILE A 55 11.77 -13.11 1.59
CA ILE A 55 12.75 -12.56 2.53
C ILE A 55 12.37 -13.02 3.93
N ASP A 56 13.38 -13.33 4.76
CA ASP A 56 13.18 -13.69 6.15
C ASP A 56 12.56 -12.51 6.92
N ASN A 57 11.43 -12.74 7.58
CA ASN A 57 10.70 -11.74 8.35
C ASN A 57 11.13 -11.61 9.82
N GLN A 58 12.13 -12.39 10.25
CA GLN A 58 12.66 -12.32 11.63
C GLN A 58 13.73 -11.25 11.81
N GLN A 59 14.09 -10.53 10.75
CA GLN A 59 15.08 -9.47 10.83
C GLN A 59 14.47 -8.21 11.46
N MET A 60 15.32 -7.39 12.09
CA MET A 60 14.95 -6.04 12.52
C MET A 60 14.43 -5.24 11.31
N GLY A 61 13.46 -4.43 11.55
CA GLY A 61 12.78 -3.68 10.50
C GLY A 61 12.36 -2.28 10.95
N ILE A 62 11.20 -1.87 10.50
CA ILE A 62 10.66 -0.55 10.86
C ILE A 62 10.36 -0.45 12.37
N ASP A 63 10.27 -1.56 13.09
CA ASP A 63 10.06 -1.61 14.54
C ASP A 63 11.17 -0.86 15.29
N VAL A 64 12.44 -1.13 15.05
CA VAL A 64 13.56 -0.43 15.72
C VAL A 64 13.66 1.03 15.31
N VAL A 65 13.29 1.35 14.07
CA VAL A 65 13.21 2.75 13.60
C VAL A 65 12.14 3.54 14.39
N LEU A 66 10.96 2.93 14.59
CA LEU A 66 9.86 3.59 15.28
C LEU A 66 10.00 3.59 16.80
N LEU A 67 10.57 2.53 17.38
CA LEU A 67 10.74 2.37 18.81
C LEU A 67 11.99 3.08 19.34
N GLU A 68 13.12 2.92 18.66
CA GLU A 68 14.45 3.29 19.13
C GLU A 68 15.03 4.51 18.39
N GLY A 69 14.47 4.84 17.21
CA GLY A 69 14.93 5.97 16.39
C GLY A 69 16.09 5.63 15.46
N ASP A 70 16.30 4.35 15.19
CA ASP A 70 17.32 3.89 14.25
C ASP A 70 17.07 4.43 12.83
N ALA A 71 18.12 4.54 12.03
CA ALA A 71 17.98 4.98 10.64
C ALA A 71 17.34 3.88 9.77
N ILE A 72 16.40 4.25 8.90
CA ILE A 72 15.77 3.31 7.95
C ILE A 72 16.81 2.59 7.10
N ASP A 73 17.89 3.27 6.74
CA ASP A 73 18.94 2.70 5.89
C ASP A 73 19.67 1.50 6.52
N THR A 74 19.62 1.33 7.84
CA THR A 74 20.22 0.18 8.54
C THR A 74 19.39 -1.08 8.45
N VAL A 75 18.10 -0.97 8.18
CA VAL A 75 17.14 -2.09 8.14
C VAL A 75 16.54 -2.32 6.73
N LYS A 76 16.96 -1.50 5.77
CA LYS A 76 16.54 -1.61 4.38
C LYS A 76 17.21 -2.80 3.70
N LEU A 77 16.43 -3.66 3.05
CA LEU A 77 16.86 -4.87 2.36
C LEU A 77 16.62 -4.77 0.87
N HIS A 78 17.55 -5.28 0.07
CA HIS A 78 17.32 -5.40 -1.37
C HIS A 78 16.41 -6.58 -1.67
N ALA A 79 15.26 -6.34 -2.32
CA ALA A 79 14.28 -7.37 -2.63
C ALA A 79 14.34 -7.82 -4.09
N ARG A 80 14.38 -6.89 -5.05
CA ARG A 80 14.45 -7.13 -6.51
C ARG A 80 15.17 -5.94 -7.16
N ASP A 81 15.50 -6.06 -8.43
CA ASP A 81 16.03 -4.91 -9.16
C ASP A 81 15.08 -3.70 -9.00
N ARG A 82 15.62 -2.58 -8.57
CA ARG A 82 14.91 -1.32 -8.24
C ARG A 82 13.79 -1.43 -7.20
N LEU A 83 13.76 -2.49 -6.42
CA LEU A 83 12.77 -2.71 -5.36
C LEU A 83 13.46 -3.09 -4.06
N ASP A 84 13.36 -2.22 -3.06
CA ASP A 84 13.84 -2.46 -1.72
C ASP A 84 12.69 -2.63 -0.72
N LEU A 85 12.96 -3.33 0.36
CA LEU A 85 12.03 -3.59 1.45
C LEU A 85 12.57 -3.05 2.77
N VAL A 86 11.72 -2.40 3.54
CA VAL A 86 11.87 -2.19 4.98
C VAL A 86 10.86 -3.12 5.66
N PRO A 87 11.29 -4.24 6.24
CA PRO A 87 10.38 -5.22 6.84
C PRO A 87 9.75 -4.68 8.12
N ALA A 88 8.68 -5.34 8.60
CA ALA A 88 7.96 -4.95 9.82
C ALA A 88 8.85 -5.02 11.08
N GLY A 89 9.61 -6.11 11.22
CA GLY A 89 10.33 -6.45 12.43
C GLY A 89 9.45 -7.08 13.52
N PRO A 90 10.04 -7.87 14.42
CA PRO A 90 9.29 -8.71 15.37
C PRO A 90 8.61 -7.91 16.49
N ARG A 91 9.07 -6.69 16.77
CA ARG A 91 8.60 -5.83 17.85
C ARG A 91 7.60 -4.74 17.40
N LEU A 92 7.19 -4.74 16.12
CA LEU A 92 6.36 -3.66 15.58
C LEU A 92 5.03 -3.50 16.33
N ASN A 93 4.48 -4.60 16.86
CA ASN A 93 3.26 -4.55 17.66
C ASN A 93 3.41 -3.74 18.97
N GLU A 94 4.63 -3.63 19.53
CA GLU A 94 4.89 -2.84 20.74
C GLU A 94 4.60 -1.36 20.46
N PHE A 95 4.85 -0.89 19.24
CA PHE A 95 4.65 0.50 18.86
C PHE A 95 3.16 0.93 18.94
N GLU A 96 2.21 0.03 18.69
CA GLU A 96 0.76 0.32 18.82
C GLU A 96 0.37 0.72 20.26
N HIS A 97 1.13 0.28 21.26
CA HIS A 97 0.84 0.49 22.68
C HIS A 97 1.56 1.69 23.29
N ILE A 98 2.37 2.43 22.51
CA ILE A 98 3.05 3.64 22.99
C ILE A 98 2.03 4.74 23.25
N ASN A 99 1.96 5.19 24.52
CA ASN A 99 1.07 6.28 24.94
C ASN A 99 1.81 7.63 25.09
N GLU A 100 3.12 7.59 25.17
CA GLU A 100 3.98 8.78 25.34
C GLU A 100 4.24 9.49 24.02
N GLY A 101 4.58 10.78 24.06
CA GLY A 101 4.99 11.56 22.89
C GLY A 101 3.87 12.32 22.17
N GLY A 102 2.63 12.27 22.65
CA GLY A 102 1.51 13.07 22.11
C GLY A 102 1.33 12.92 20.59
N VAL A 103 1.14 14.02 19.87
CA VAL A 103 0.96 14.04 18.40
C VAL A 103 2.25 13.64 17.67
N GLU A 104 3.43 13.94 18.24
CA GLU A 104 4.72 13.67 17.63
C GLU A 104 4.97 12.20 17.32
N ARG A 105 4.42 11.29 18.14
CA ARG A 105 4.51 9.84 17.88
C ARG A 105 3.88 9.43 16.54
N GLY A 106 2.90 10.20 16.04
CA GLY A 106 2.27 9.98 14.73
C GLY A 106 3.15 10.39 13.55
N HIS A 107 4.20 11.17 13.78
CA HIS A 107 5.11 11.67 12.76
C HIS A 107 6.45 10.93 12.67
N ARG A 108 6.67 9.87 13.47
CA ARG A 108 7.96 9.17 13.53
C ARG A 108 8.35 8.58 12.17
N LEU A 109 7.42 7.91 11.48
CA LEU A 109 7.70 7.34 10.16
C LEU A 109 8.06 8.42 9.14
N ARG A 110 7.32 9.53 9.12
CA ARG A 110 7.60 10.66 8.22
C ARG A 110 9.00 11.20 8.44
N LYS A 111 9.37 11.48 9.71
CA LYS A 111 10.70 11.98 10.06
C LYS A 111 11.81 11.00 9.67
N ALA A 112 11.58 9.70 9.87
CA ALA A 112 12.54 8.67 9.50
C ALA A 112 12.73 8.58 7.98
N ILE A 113 11.66 8.69 7.18
CA ILE A 113 11.76 8.73 5.71
C ILE A 113 12.51 9.98 5.24
N GLU A 114 12.18 11.15 5.77
CA GLU A 114 12.82 12.43 5.41
C GLU A 114 14.32 12.44 5.72
N ALA A 115 14.75 11.69 6.75
CA ALA A 115 16.16 11.57 7.17
C ALA A 115 16.93 10.43 6.46
N SER A 116 16.30 9.68 5.57
CA SER A 116 16.86 8.48 4.93
C SER A 116 17.13 8.65 3.44
N SER A 117 17.88 7.70 2.85
CA SER A 117 18.07 7.61 1.39
C SER A 117 16.78 7.34 0.62
N LEU A 118 15.67 6.99 1.28
CA LEU A 118 14.38 6.78 0.63
C LEU A 118 13.79 8.07 0.05
N SER A 119 14.24 9.25 0.50
CA SER A 119 13.84 10.53 -0.09
C SER A 119 14.22 10.68 -1.56
N ASP A 120 15.21 9.92 -2.04
CA ASP A 120 15.69 9.92 -3.43
C ASP A 120 14.98 8.90 -4.32
N TYR A 121 14.04 8.13 -3.76
CA TYR A 121 13.26 7.16 -4.52
C TYR A 121 12.14 7.83 -5.33
N ASP A 122 11.67 7.15 -6.38
CA ASP A 122 10.48 7.59 -7.14
C ASP A 122 9.20 7.32 -6.33
N PHE A 123 9.15 6.15 -5.65
CA PHE A 123 7.97 5.70 -4.90
C PHE A 123 8.35 5.03 -3.59
N ILE A 124 7.55 5.32 -2.56
CA ILE A 124 7.51 4.56 -1.32
C ILE A 124 6.09 4.04 -1.15
N LEU A 125 5.92 2.72 -1.10
CA LEU A 125 4.64 2.06 -0.82
C LEU A 125 4.62 1.58 0.63
N ILE A 126 3.59 1.92 1.38
CA ILE A 126 3.44 1.53 2.78
C ILE A 126 2.31 0.54 2.90
N ASP A 127 2.61 -0.73 3.25
CA ASP A 127 1.59 -1.73 3.57
C ASP A 127 1.07 -1.51 4.99
N CYS A 128 -0.23 -1.35 5.15
CA CYS A 128 -0.84 -0.97 6.41
C CYS A 128 -1.64 -2.11 7.04
N PRO A 129 -1.63 -2.23 8.38
CA PRO A 129 -2.50 -3.17 9.08
C PRO A 129 -3.98 -2.85 8.84
N PRO A 130 -4.90 -3.78 9.12
CA PRO A 130 -6.35 -3.51 9.04
C PRO A 130 -6.88 -2.64 10.19
N SER A 131 -6.00 -2.23 11.11
CA SER A 131 -6.34 -1.37 12.24
C SER A 131 -6.26 0.12 11.88
N SER A 132 -6.91 0.97 12.69
CA SER A 132 -6.77 2.43 12.65
C SER A 132 -5.92 2.97 13.80
N GLY A 133 -5.01 2.14 14.33
CA GLY A 133 -4.14 2.46 15.43
C GLY A 133 -2.96 3.37 15.04
N LEU A 134 -1.97 3.43 15.91
CA LEU A 134 -0.82 4.33 15.77
C LEU A 134 0.02 4.04 14.51
N LEU A 135 0.13 2.77 14.11
CA LEU A 135 0.80 2.36 12.87
C LEU A 135 0.08 2.95 11.64
N GLY A 136 -1.25 2.85 11.60
CA GLY A 136 -2.04 3.45 10.52
C GLY A 136 -1.95 4.98 10.47
N VAL A 137 -1.90 5.63 11.65
CA VAL A 137 -1.70 7.10 11.74
C VAL A 137 -0.33 7.48 11.19
N ASN A 138 0.75 6.78 11.55
CA ASN A 138 2.09 7.03 11.03
C ASN A 138 2.15 6.87 9.50
N ALA A 139 1.53 5.81 8.96
CA ALA A 139 1.46 5.60 7.53
C ALA A 139 0.74 6.75 6.82
N MET A 140 -0.41 7.21 7.35
CA MET A 140 -1.15 8.34 6.77
C MET A 140 -0.39 9.67 6.86
N PHE A 141 0.24 9.97 8.00
CA PHE A 141 0.98 11.22 8.18
C PHE A 141 2.25 11.29 7.33
N ALA A 142 2.83 10.15 6.99
CA ALA A 142 3.95 10.06 6.07
C ALA A 142 3.53 10.17 4.59
N SER A 143 2.27 9.86 4.26
CA SER A 143 1.84 9.67 2.87
C SER A 143 1.27 10.93 2.23
N SER A 144 1.59 11.14 0.95
CA SER A 144 0.94 12.13 0.09
C SER A 144 -0.29 11.56 -0.65
N GLU A 145 -0.35 10.24 -0.78
CA GLU A 145 -1.41 9.53 -1.49
C GLU A 145 -1.87 8.29 -0.69
N LEU A 146 -3.12 7.92 -0.86
CA LEU A 146 -3.73 6.73 -0.25
C LEU A 146 -4.37 5.89 -1.35
N ILE A 147 -3.99 4.62 -1.46
CA ILE A 147 -4.69 3.63 -2.28
C ILE A 147 -5.53 2.75 -1.35
N VAL A 148 -6.84 2.67 -1.62
CA VAL A 148 -7.77 1.82 -0.89
C VAL A 148 -8.23 0.69 -1.80
N PRO A 149 -7.74 -0.55 -1.60
CA PRO A 149 -8.27 -1.72 -2.30
C PRO A 149 -9.72 -1.99 -1.89
N VAL A 150 -10.60 -2.13 -2.87
CA VAL A 150 -12.06 -2.36 -2.69
C VAL A 150 -12.43 -3.64 -3.40
N SER A 151 -12.76 -4.70 -2.65
CA SER A 151 -13.23 -5.96 -3.23
C SER A 151 -14.67 -5.86 -3.76
N GLY A 152 -14.99 -6.68 -4.75
CA GLY A 152 -16.29 -6.66 -5.45
C GLY A 152 -17.49 -7.18 -4.63
N ASP A 153 -17.46 -7.07 -3.30
CA ASP A 153 -18.55 -7.45 -2.40
C ASP A 153 -19.23 -6.23 -1.75
N TYR A 154 -20.51 -6.39 -1.37
CA TYR A 154 -21.33 -5.31 -0.84
C TYR A 154 -20.78 -4.66 0.46
N LEU A 155 -20.15 -5.46 1.34
CA LEU A 155 -19.61 -4.97 2.61
C LEU A 155 -18.42 -4.01 2.42
N SER A 156 -17.80 -4.02 1.26
CA SER A 156 -16.69 -3.11 0.93
C SER A 156 -17.12 -1.64 0.87
N LEU A 157 -18.39 -1.35 0.54
CA LEU A 157 -18.92 0.02 0.51
C LEU A 157 -19.05 0.63 1.92
N GLN A 158 -19.42 -0.19 2.92
CA GLN A 158 -19.50 0.28 4.31
C GLN A 158 -18.11 0.60 4.88
N GLY A 159 -17.12 -0.25 4.59
CA GLY A 159 -15.71 0.00 4.99
C GLY A 159 -15.16 1.28 4.39
N LEU A 160 -15.59 1.63 3.17
CA LEU A 160 -15.13 2.84 2.48
C LEU A 160 -15.61 4.13 3.18
N SER A 161 -16.84 4.17 3.68
CA SER A 161 -17.35 5.31 4.44
C SER A 161 -16.55 5.57 5.73
N ARG A 162 -16.18 4.52 6.44
CA ARG A 162 -15.31 4.63 7.62
C ARG A 162 -13.91 5.13 7.26
N MET A 163 -13.35 4.62 6.17
CA MET A 163 -12.03 5.06 5.68
C MET A 163 -12.04 6.55 5.33
N MET A 164 -13.12 7.08 4.74
CA MET A 164 -13.26 8.51 4.45
C MET A 164 -13.27 9.37 5.72
N GLN A 165 -13.88 8.89 6.81
CA GLN A 165 -13.85 9.58 8.10
C GLN A 165 -12.46 9.60 8.71
N ILE A 166 -11.74 8.48 8.64
CA ILE A 166 -10.35 8.37 9.12
C ILE A 166 -9.45 9.31 8.32
N LEU A 167 -9.56 9.30 6.99
CA LEU A 167 -8.80 10.17 6.10
C LEU A 167 -9.01 11.64 6.45
N LYS A 168 -10.28 12.07 6.57
CA LYS A 168 -10.62 13.44 6.91
C LYS A 168 -10.02 13.86 8.26
N ARG A 169 -10.15 13.00 9.29
CA ARG A 169 -9.55 13.27 10.60
C ARG A 169 -8.03 13.33 10.56
N SER A 170 -7.39 12.48 9.78
CA SER A 170 -5.94 12.52 9.56
C SER A 170 -5.50 13.82 8.91
N GLU A 171 -6.20 14.28 7.88
CA GLU A 171 -5.91 15.55 7.21
C GLU A 171 -6.09 16.76 8.14
N GLU A 172 -7.13 16.74 9.00
CA GLU A 172 -7.37 17.78 10.00
C GLU A 172 -6.24 17.87 11.03
N ILE A 173 -5.71 16.72 11.49
CA ILE A 173 -4.65 16.66 12.50
C ILE A 173 -3.27 16.96 11.90
N SER A 174 -2.96 16.39 10.74
CA SER A 174 -1.65 16.52 10.10
C SER A 174 -1.46 17.85 9.35
N GLY A 175 -2.55 18.56 9.04
CA GLY A 175 -2.52 19.81 8.29
C GLY A 175 -2.20 19.65 6.80
N HIS A 176 -2.07 18.42 6.27
CA HIS A 176 -1.83 18.20 4.85
C HIS A 176 -2.92 17.31 4.22
N ARG A 177 -3.17 17.51 2.92
CA ARG A 177 -4.15 16.73 2.17
C ARG A 177 -3.51 15.48 1.58
N ILE A 178 -4.25 14.38 1.64
CA ILE A 178 -3.85 13.07 1.11
C ILE A 178 -4.73 12.76 -0.12
N LYS A 179 -4.10 12.55 -1.26
CA LYS A 179 -4.83 12.21 -2.48
C LYS A 179 -5.36 10.78 -2.42
N LEU A 180 -6.67 10.62 -2.43
CA LEU A 180 -7.32 9.30 -2.38
C LEU A 180 -7.42 8.69 -3.77
N TRP A 181 -7.03 7.39 -3.84
CA TRP A 181 -7.27 6.49 -4.95
C TRP A 181 -7.99 5.22 -4.49
N LEU A 182 -8.89 4.72 -5.28
CA LEU A 182 -9.55 3.44 -5.07
C LEU A 182 -9.10 2.47 -6.15
N VAL A 183 -8.82 1.23 -5.78
CA VAL A 183 -8.54 0.15 -6.73
C VAL A 183 -9.53 -0.98 -6.53
N SER A 184 -10.26 -1.36 -7.59
CA SER A 184 -11.16 -2.51 -7.53
C SER A 184 -10.33 -3.80 -7.56
N THR A 185 -10.45 -4.64 -6.52
CA THR A 185 -9.69 -5.88 -6.37
C THR A 185 -10.62 -7.10 -6.33
N ARG A 186 -10.06 -8.29 -6.60
CA ARG A 186 -10.81 -9.57 -6.60
C ARG A 186 -12.06 -9.51 -7.47
N MET A 187 -11.93 -8.87 -8.63
CA MET A 187 -13.06 -8.64 -9.53
C MET A 187 -13.42 -9.91 -10.29
N GLN A 188 -14.62 -10.40 -10.07
CA GLN A 188 -15.24 -11.49 -10.85
C GLN A 188 -16.10 -10.88 -11.94
N LEU A 189 -15.53 -10.66 -13.14
CA LEU A 189 -16.17 -9.90 -14.23
C LEU A 189 -17.53 -10.46 -14.67
N ARG A 190 -17.79 -11.76 -14.43
CA ARG A 190 -19.07 -12.42 -14.80
C ARG A 190 -20.17 -12.25 -13.73
N ARG A 191 -19.85 -11.75 -12.52
CA ARG A 191 -20.81 -11.56 -11.44
C ARG A 191 -21.49 -10.20 -11.53
N LYS A 192 -22.82 -10.17 -11.66
CA LYS A 192 -23.64 -8.94 -11.66
C LYS A 192 -23.36 -8.07 -10.42
N LEU A 193 -23.27 -8.68 -9.24
CA LEU A 193 -22.97 -7.96 -7.99
C LEU A 193 -21.65 -7.18 -8.06
N THR A 194 -20.62 -7.78 -8.63
CA THR A 194 -19.29 -7.14 -8.76
C THR A 194 -19.36 -5.91 -9.67
N ALA A 195 -20.11 -6.01 -10.78
CA ALA A 195 -20.33 -4.88 -11.69
C ALA A 195 -21.12 -3.74 -11.01
N GLU A 196 -22.16 -4.10 -10.23
CA GLU A 196 -22.95 -3.11 -9.47
C GLU A 196 -22.12 -2.39 -8.42
N VAL A 197 -21.30 -3.12 -7.65
CA VAL A 197 -20.40 -2.52 -6.65
C VAL A 197 -19.44 -1.55 -7.31
N ARG A 198 -18.78 -1.95 -8.42
CA ARG A 198 -17.90 -1.07 -9.18
C ARG A 198 -18.64 0.18 -9.68
N LYS A 199 -19.82 0.03 -10.25
CA LYS A 199 -20.65 1.16 -10.73
C LYS A 199 -20.98 2.13 -9.60
N ARG A 200 -21.32 1.64 -8.40
CA ARG A 200 -21.57 2.48 -7.23
C ARG A 200 -20.30 3.21 -6.79
N VAL A 201 -19.15 2.52 -6.73
CA VAL A 201 -17.86 3.15 -6.37
C VAL A 201 -17.52 4.27 -7.35
N LEU A 202 -17.63 4.04 -8.65
CA LEU A 202 -17.42 5.07 -9.69
C LEU A 202 -18.36 6.27 -9.51
N LYS A 203 -19.64 6.01 -9.21
CA LYS A 203 -20.63 7.07 -8.99
C LYS A 203 -20.34 7.94 -7.77
N TYR A 204 -19.92 7.31 -6.65
CA TYR A 204 -19.65 8.04 -5.40
C TYR A 204 -18.26 8.68 -5.34
N PHE A 205 -17.31 8.17 -6.13
CA PHE A 205 -15.92 8.63 -6.15
C PHE A 205 -15.43 8.95 -7.57
N PRO A 206 -16.08 9.88 -8.28
CA PRO A 206 -15.69 10.24 -9.64
C PRO A 206 -14.24 10.76 -9.67
N GLY A 207 -13.46 10.31 -10.66
CA GLY A 207 -12.06 10.70 -10.82
C GLY A 207 -11.09 10.18 -9.74
N ARG A 208 -11.53 9.25 -8.87
CA ARG A 208 -10.70 8.67 -7.79
C ARG A 208 -10.51 7.16 -7.91
N VAL A 209 -11.19 6.49 -8.81
CA VAL A 209 -11.06 5.04 -9.05
C VAL A 209 -10.02 4.82 -10.12
N LEU A 210 -8.94 4.12 -9.80
CA LEU A 210 -7.94 3.76 -10.80
C LEU A 210 -8.56 2.94 -11.93
N PHE A 211 -8.12 3.17 -13.14
CA PHE A 211 -8.77 2.62 -14.34
C PHE A 211 -8.77 1.10 -14.36
N THR A 212 -7.64 0.49 -14.03
CA THR A 212 -7.44 -0.96 -14.10
C THR A 212 -7.96 -1.67 -12.85
N PRO A 213 -8.98 -2.52 -12.95
CA PRO A 213 -9.39 -3.42 -11.87
C PRO A 213 -8.46 -4.63 -11.81
N ILE A 214 -8.22 -5.16 -10.61
CA ILE A 214 -7.51 -6.42 -10.41
C ILE A 214 -8.51 -7.57 -10.40
N ARG A 215 -8.43 -8.43 -11.41
CA ARG A 215 -9.27 -9.63 -11.54
C ARG A 215 -8.93 -10.65 -10.43
N GLU A 216 -9.92 -11.40 -10.00
CA GLU A 216 -9.68 -12.55 -9.14
C GLU A 216 -8.79 -13.56 -9.87
N ASN A 217 -7.70 -13.99 -9.23
CA ASN A 217 -6.69 -14.84 -9.86
C ASN A 217 -6.06 -15.75 -8.82
N VAL A 218 -6.14 -17.05 -9.04
CA VAL A 218 -5.58 -18.09 -8.16
C VAL A 218 -4.07 -17.91 -7.98
N ALA A 219 -3.35 -17.61 -9.06
CA ALA A 219 -1.90 -17.42 -8.99
C ALA A 219 -1.50 -16.28 -8.04
N LEU A 220 -2.31 -15.20 -7.92
CA LEU A 220 -2.06 -14.13 -6.95
C LEU A 220 -2.22 -14.62 -5.50
N ALA A 221 -3.11 -15.56 -5.24
CA ALA A 221 -3.30 -16.14 -3.91
C ALA A 221 -2.17 -17.14 -3.56
N GLU A 222 -1.61 -17.80 -4.56
CA GLU A 222 -0.51 -18.77 -4.39
C GLU A 222 0.86 -18.09 -4.17
N CYS A 223 1.09 -16.93 -4.80
CA CYS A 223 2.38 -16.23 -4.78
C CYS A 223 3.06 -16.14 -3.40
N PRO A 224 2.37 -15.74 -2.30
CA PRO A 224 2.99 -15.61 -0.99
C PRO A 224 3.57 -16.93 -0.46
N SER A 225 2.92 -18.07 -0.76
CA SER A 225 3.39 -19.41 -0.33
C SER A 225 4.71 -19.82 -1.00
N PHE A 226 5.06 -19.16 -2.10
CA PHE A 226 6.30 -19.40 -2.83
C PHE A 226 7.33 -18.26 -2.65
N GLY A 227 7.05 -17.26 -1.85
CA GLY A 227 7.91 -16.08 -1.68
C GLY A 227 8.16 -15.32 -2.99
N LYS A 228 7.15 -15.23 -3.85
CA LYS A 228 7.25 -14.67 -5.20
C LYS A 228 6.15 -13.66 -5.46
N THR A 229 6.50 -12.61 -6.21
CA THR A 229 5.48 -11.76 -6.82
C THR A 229 4.82 -12.47 -8.00
N ILE A 230 3.72 -11.93 -8.51
CA ILE A 230 3.06 -12.49 -9.70
C ILE A 230 3.98 -12.49 -10.93
N PHE A 231 4.91 -11.54 -11.02
CA PHE A 231 5.86 -11.43 -12.12
C PHE A 231 6.95 -12.50 -12.07
N ASP A 232 7.32 -12.96 -10.87
CA ASP A 232 8.25 -14.07 -10.66
C ASP A 232 7.56 -15.43 -10.77
N TYR A 233 6.29 -15.53 -10.34
CA TYR A 233 5.55 -16.78 -10.25
C TYR A 233 4.85 -17.15 -11.55
N ARG A 234 4.08 -16.21 -12.16
CA ARG A 234 3.31 -16.45 -13.39
C ARG A 234 3.20 -15.19 -14.24
N LYS A 235 4.31 -14.80 -14.86
CA LYS A 235 4.47 -13.56 -15.63
C LYS A 235 3.43 -13.33 -16.73
N LYS A 236 2.87 -14.40 -17.33
CA LYS A 236 1.85 -14.34 -18.41
C LYS A 236 0.42 -14.49 -17.88
N SER A 237 0.18 -14.29 -16.59
CA SER A 237 -1.16 -14.38 -16.00
C SER A 237 -1.90 -13.06 -16.11
N SER A 238 -3.25 -13.14 -16.06
CA SER A 238 -4.09 -11.93 -15.97
C SER A 238 -3.75 -11.06 -14.75
N GLY A 239 -3.30 -11.67 -13.64
CA GLY A 239 -2.85 -10.91 -12.47
C GLY A 239 -1.60 -10.08 -12.74
N ALA A 240 -0.64 -10.59 -13.52
CA ALA A 240 0.54 -9.84 -13.93
C ALA A 240 0.17 -8.69 -14.88
N GLU A 241 -0.70 -8.95 -15.85
CA GLU A 241 -1.23 -7.91 -16.77
C GLU A 241 -1.93 -6.78 -16.01
N ASP A 242 -2.80 -7.15 -15.05
CA ASP A 242 -3.57 -6.18 -14.28
C ASP A 242 -2.66 -5.31 -13.41
N TYR A 243 -1.69 -5.87 -12.68
CA TYR A 243 -0.76 -5.08 -11.87
C TYR A 243 0.20 -4.24 -12.71
N PHE A 244 0.65 -4.73 -13.86
CA PHE A 244 1.47 -3.93 -14.76
C PHE A 244 0.69 -2.71 -15.30
N SER A 245 -0.57 -2.90 -15.67
CA SER A 245 -1.47 -1.83 -16.12
C SER A 245 -1.82 -0.88 -14.97
N LEU A 246 -2.07 -1.41 -13.76
CA LEU A 246 -2.32 -0.59 -12.56
C LEU A 246 -1.12 0.31 -12.24
N ALA A 247 0.11 -0.19 -12.38
CA ALA A 247 1.32 0.62 -12.20
C ALA A 247 1.35 1.78 -13.20
N SER A 248 0.97 1.55 -14.46
CA SER A 248 0.84 2.62 -15.46
C SER A 248 -0.25 3.64 -15.10
N ASP A 249 -1.39 3.20 -14.52
CA ASP A 249 -2.42 4.11 -14.01
C ASP A 249 -1.89 4.97 -12.86
N VAL A 250 -1.14 4.38 -11.91
CA VAL A 250 -0.53 5.11 -10.80
C VAL A 250 0.51 6.12 -11.29
N LEU A 251 1.36 5.74 -12.24
CA LEU A 251 2.35 6.63 -12.86
C LEU A 251 1.68 7.85 -13.48
N ASN A 252 0.64 7.63 -14.26
CA ASN A 252 -0.04 8.65 -15.05
C ASN A 252 -1.24 9.29 -14.31
N ARG A 253 -1.51 8.86 -13.07
CA ARG A 253 -2.69 9.28 -12.28
C ARG A 253 -4.00 9.10 -13.05
N ARG A 254 -4.14 7.98 -13.77
CA ARG A 254 -5.27 7.67 -14.63
C ARG A 254 -6.42 7.06 -13.84
N ALA A 255 -7.52 7.77 -13.76
CA ALA A 255 -8.77 7.29 -13.17
C ALA A 255 -9.77 6.88 -14.25
N ALA A 256 -10.70 5.98 -13.89
CA ALA A 256 -11.85 5.66 -14.71
C ALA A 256 -12.85 6.82 -14.66
N ASP A 257 -13.38 7.22 -15.81
CA ASP A 257 -14.47 8.17 -15.92
C ASP A 257 -15.79 7.47 -15.52
N GLY A 258 -16.58 8.12 -14.67
CA GLY A 258 -17.85 7.55 -14.14
C GLY A 258 -18.97 7.36 -15.17
N GLN A 259 -18.66 7.35 -16.47
CA GLN A 259 -19.60 7.24 -17.59
C GLN A 259 -19.55 5.88 -18.30
N GLU A 260 -18.92 4.83 -17.72
CA GLU A 260 -18.99 3.47 -18.26
C GLU A 260 -20.13 2.64 -17.64
#